data_bd3abbe73196213786897fb99cde721a
#
_entry.id   bd3abbe73196213786897fb99cde721a
#
_cell.length_a   1.000
_cell.length_b   1.000
_cell.length_c   1.000
_cell.angle_alpha   90.00
_cell.angle_beta   90.00
_cell.angle_gamma   90.00
#
_symmetry.space_group_name_H-M   'P 1'
#
loop_
_entity.id
_entity.type
_entity.pdbx_description
1 polymer ?
#
loop_
_entity_poly.entity_id
_entity_poly.type
_entity_poly.pdbx_seq_one_letter_code
_entity_poly.pdbx_strand_id
1 'polypeptide(L)'
;MPRKLTPDLWLFALVLALVSLGVVMVYSASAIMAADRFHDPLYFLKKQLFWAVLGLCALWAGMLFDYRRLERFVVPLLGVSFLLLLLVLVPPFGQEINGTRRWFRAGPVSFQPVELAKFSLLLYLAAFLTRRREVLESFSQGLLPLLLVAGGMAGLTMLQPDLGNAMVLVILTLALAYLGGARVSHMGLIAAAALPLLAIAIAMKPYRLRRMVAFMNPWNDPQGSGFQIIQSFLALASGGWLGRGLGESKQKLFYLPEAHTDFIFAIVGEELGLAGAVIVVALFVLLVWRGLRIGLRAPDAFGSYLALGLTIMLATQTLVNLGVVTGALPTKGLPLPFISFGGSALLMALFSTGVLLNISQHAGAA
;
A
#
# COMPACT_ATOMS: atom_id res chain seq x y z
N MET A 1 24.21 13.38 -22.40
CA MET A 1 23.36 12.64 -21.44
C MET A 1 24.30 12.15 -20.34
N PRO A 2 24.01 12.38 -19.05
CA PRO A 2 24.83 11.83 -17.98
C PRO A 2 24.82 10.30 -18.07
N ARG A 3 25.96 9.68 -17.81
CA ARG A 3 26.15 8.24 -17.90
C ARG A 3 25.26 7.55 -16.88
N LYS A 4 24.33 6.70 -17.30
CA LYS A 4 23.50 5.92 -16.38
C LYS A 4 24.40 4.98 -15.59
N LEU A 5 24.30 5.03 -14.27
CA LEU A 5 24.95 4.07 -13.37
C LEU A 5 24.19 2.75 -13.31
N THR A 6 24.77 1.75 -12.69
CA THR A 6 24.06 0.51 -12.36
C THR A 6 22.91 0.82 -11.39
N PRO A 7 21.73 0.23 -11.60
CA PRO A 7 20.64 0.39 -10.64
C PRO A 7 21.03 -0.15 -9.27
N ASP A 8 20.30 0.26 -8.23
CA ASP A 8 20.50 -0.26 -6.88
C ASP A 8 20.15 -1.75 -6.81
N LEU A 9 21.17 -2.62 -6.93
CA LEU A 9 21.04 -4.07 -6.95
C LEU A 9 20.48 -4.61 -5.62
N TRP A 10 20.77 -3.95 -4.49
CA TRP A 10 20.25 -4.34 -3.19
C TRP A 10 18.72 -4.13 -3.13
N LEU A 11 18.23 -2.97 -3.55
CA LEU A 11 16.79 -2.71 -3.63
C LEU A 11 16.10 -3.73 -4.56
N PHE A 12 16.71 -4.02 -5.71
CA PHE A 12 16.18 -5.00 -6.66
C PHE A 12 16.11 -6.40 -6.04
N ALA A 13 17.19 -6.86 -5.40
CA ALA A 13 17.24 -8.17 -4.73
C ALA A 13 16.22 -8.29 -3.59
N LEU A 14 16.07 -7.23 -2.76
CA LEU A 14 15.08 -7.20 -1.67
C LEU A 14 13.65 -7.35 -2.21
N VAL A 15 13.32 -6.65 -3.29
CA VAL A 15 11.98 -6.74 -3.88
C VAL A 15 11.75 -8.11 -4.50
N LEU A 16 12.72 -8.70 -5.18
CA LEU A 16 12.59 -10.07 -5.70
C LEU A 16 12.41 -11.08 -4.57
N ALA A 17 13.14 -10.94 -3.46
CA ALA A 17 12.98 -11.82 -2.30
C ALA A 17 11.56 -11.70 -1.69
N LEU A 18 11.04 -10.46 -1.54
CA LEU A 18 9.67 -10.24 -1.04
C LEU A 18 8.60 -10.80 -1.99
N VAL A 19 8.75 -10.61 -3.31
CA VAL A 19 7.80 -11.15 -4.31
C VAL A 19 7.84 -12.67 -4.32
N SER A 20 9.04 -13.27 -4.27
CA SER A 20 9.19 -14.73 -4.23
C SER A 20 8.55 -15.33 -2.98
N LEU A 21 8.79 -14.72 -1.82
CA LEU A 21 8.13 -15.10 -0.57
C LEU A 21 6.60 -14.93 -0.69
N GLY A 22 6.15 -13.82 -1.29
CA GLY A 22 4.73 -13.57 -1.52
C GLY A 22 4.04 -14.64 -2.35
N VAL A 23 4.70 -15.12 -3.43
CA VAL A 23 4.16 -16.20 -4.27
C VAL A 23 4.00 -17.50 -3.46
N VAL A 24 5.02 -17.84 -2.66
CA VAL A 24 4.98 -19.04 -1.79
C VAL A 24 3.88 -18.90 -0.73
N MET A 25 3.83 -17.77 -0.04
CA MET A 25 2.87 -17.56 1.05
C MET A 25 1.43 -17.42 0.58
N VAL A 26 1.18 -16.81 -0.60
CA VAL A 26 -0.16 -16.78 -1.20
C VAL A 26 -0.64 -18.19 -1.53
N TYR A 27 0.21 -19.04 -2.10
CA TYR A 27 -0.13 -20.43 -2.33
C TYR A 27 -0.45 -21.14 -1.02
N SER A 28 0.45 -21.07 -0.04
CA SER A 28 0.24 -21.71 1.25
C SER A 28 -1.06 -21.27 1.94
N ALA A 29 -1.33 -19.95 1.97
CA ALA A 29 -2.49 -19.41 2.64
C ALA A 29 -3.83 -19.65 1.92
N SER A 30 -3.81 -19.94 0.60
CA SER A 30 -5.03 -19.99 -0.20
C SER A 30 -5.38 -21.35 -0.79
N ALA A 31 -4.45 -22.30 -0.85
CA ALA A 31 -4.62 -23.55 -1.59
C ALA A 31 -5.86 -24.37 -1.16
N ILE A 32 -6.13 -24.49 0.13
CA ILE A 32 -7.26 -25.26 0.67
C ILE A 32 -8.58 -24.55 0.32
N MET A 33 -8.67 -23.25 0.57
CA MET A 33 -9.87 -22.46 0.22
C MET A 33 -10.10 -22.45 -1.30
N ALA A 34 -9.04 -22.42 -2.10
CA ALA A 34 -9.13 -22.45 -3.55
C ALA A 34 -9.64 -23.80 -4.07
N ALA A 35 -9.18 -24.91 -3.46
CA ALA A 35 -9.67 -26.26 -3.78
C ALA A 35 -11.16 -26.39 -3.47
N ASP A 36 -11.61 -25.88 -2.32
CA ASP A 36 -13.01 -25.94 -1.90
C ASP A 36 -13.93 -25.09 -2.79
N ARG A 37 -13.56 -23.81 -3.03
CA ARG A 37 -14.44 -22.85 -3.75
C ARG A 37 -14.36 -22.92 -5.27
N PHE A 38 -13.19 -23.24 -5.81
CA PHE A 38 -12.91 -23.18 -7.26
C PHE A 38 -12.55 -24.54 -7.84
N HIS A 39 -12.48 -25.60 -7.03
CA HIS A 39 -12.01 -26.93 -7.43
C HIS A 39 -10.61 -26.94 -8.07
N ASP A 40 -9.80 -25.91 -7.78
CA ASP A 40 -8.43 -25.75 -8.26
C ASP A 40 -7.55 -25.14 -7.15
N PRO A 41 -6.72 -25.93 -6.47
CA PRO A 41 -5.86 -25.44 -5.39
C PRO A 41 -4.82 -24.41 -5.87
N LEU A 42 -4.53 -24.35 -7.17
CA LEU A 42 -3.58 -23.42 -7.77
C LEU A 42 -4.23 -22.11 -8.27
N TYR A 43 -5.54 -21.92 -8.07
CA TYR A 43 -6.28 -20.78 -8.61
C TYR A 43 -5.63 -19.42 -8.25
N PHE A 44 -5.36 -19.19 -6.96
CA PHE A 44 -4.73 -17.94 -6.53
C PHE A 44 -3.26 -17.87 -6.89
N LEU A 45 -2.54 -18.99 -6.88
CA LEU A 45 -1.14 -19.07 -7.31
C LEU A 45 -1.00 -18.65 -8.80
N LYS A 46 -1.82 -19.21 -9.69
CA LYS A 46 -1.83 -18.83 -11.11
C LYS A 46 -2.05 -17.34 -11.31
N LYS A 47 -3.01 -16.76 -10.59
CA LYS A 47 -3.28 -15.32 -10.61
C LYS A 47 -2.12 -14.50 -10.04
N GLN A 48 -1.54 -14.92 -8.92
CA GLN A 48 -0.40 -14.22 -8.31
C GLN A 48 0.82 -14.24 -9.23
N LEU A 49 1.12 -15.39 -9.86
CA LEU A 49 2.20 -15.50 -10.84
C LEU A 49 1.96 -14.61 -12.06
N PHE A 50 0.74 -14.60 -12.61
CA PHE A 50 0.39 -13.69 -13.71
C PHE A 50 0.67 -12.22 -13.35
N TRP A 51 0.19 -11.79 -12.17
CA TRP A 51 0.42 -10.41 -11.71
C TRP A 51 1.88 -10.14 -11.34
N ALA A 52 2.60 -11.12 -10.83
CA ALA A 52 4.04 -10.99 -10.54
C ALA A 52 4.84 -10.79 -11.83
N VAL A 53 4.57 -11.59 -12.88
CA VAL A 53 5.23 -11.43 -14.19
C VAL A 53 4.89 -10.07 -14.80
N LEU A 54 3.60 -9.69 -14.84
CA LEU A 54 3.19 -8.38 -15.36
C LEU A 54 3.81 -7.24 -14.54
N GLY A 55 3.87 -7.39 -13.22
CA GLY A 55 4.50 -6.43 -12.31
C GLY A 55 6.01 -6.32 -12.51
N LEU A 56 6.72 -7.43 -12.75
CA LEU A 56 8.15 -7.40 -13.10
C LEU A 56 8.40 -6.74 -14.45
N CYS A 57 7.52 -6.95 -15.43
CA CYS A 57 7.57 -6.20 -16.68
C CYS A 57 7.34 -4.69 -16.44
N ALA A 58 6.40 -4.33 -15.57
CA ALA A 58 6.15 -2.94 -15.20
C ALA A 58 7.33 -2.32 -14.42
N LEU A 59 7.98 -3.08 -13.52
CA LEU A 59 9.22 -2.69 -12.84
C LEU A 59 10.32 -2.41 -13.87
N TRP A 60 10.51 -3.32 -14.82
CA TRP A 60 11.49 -3.15 -15.88
C TRP A 60 11.19 -1.90 -16.73
N ALA A 61 9.94 -1.70 -17.12
CA ALA A 61 9.50 -0.51 -17.85
C ALA A 61 9.76 0.77 -17.04
N GLY A 62 9.43 0.80 -15.74
CA GLY A 62 9.71 1.91 -14.84
C GLY A 62 11.20 2.18 -14.68
N MET A 63 12.04 1.14 -14.66
CA MET A 63 13.50 1.26 -14.56
C MET A 63 14.12 1.82 -15.85
N LEU A 64 13.57 1.51 -17.01
CA LEU A 64 14.06 2.00 -18.30
C LEU A 64 13.59 3.42 -18.62
N PHE A 65 12.40 3.78 -18.16
CA PHE A 65 11.79 5.07 -18.46
C PHE A 65 12.38 6.18 -17.56
N ASP A 66 12.89 7.24 -18.16
CA ASP A 66 13.47 8.36 -17.43
C ASP A 66 12.40 9.04 -16.56
N TYR A 67 12.60 8.99 -15.23
CA TYR A 67 11.65 9.53 -14.24
C TYR A 67 11.33 11.01 -14.47
N ARG A 68 12.27 11.80 -15.01
CA ARG A 68 12.07 13.22 -15.32
C ARG A 68 10.95 13.44 -16.33
N ARG A 69 10.75 12.50 -17.25
CA ARG A 69 9.65 12.57 -18.22
C ARG A 69 8.28 12.36 -17.57
N LEU A 70 8.23 11.71 -16.40
CA LEU A 70 6.98 11.52 -15.65
C LEU A 70 6.37 12.84 -15.23
N GLU A 71 7.16 13.89 -15.06
CA GLU A 71 6.67 15.23 -14.74
C GLU A 71 5.67 15.77 -15.78
N ARG A 72 5.83 15.40 -17.05
CA ARG A 72 4.90 15.79 -18.14
C ARG A 72 3.54 15.09 -18.03
N PHE A 73 3.49 13.94 -17.38
CA PHE A 73 2.28 13.14 -17.22
C PHE A 73 1.52 13.42 -15.92
N VAL A 74 1.99 14.35 -15.08
CA VAL A 74 1.35 14.69 -13.80
C VAL A 74 -0.14 15.03 -13.99
N VAL A 75 -0.45 16.00 -14.85
CA VAL A 75 -1.83 16.47 -15.06
C VAL A 75 -2.70 15.39 -15.70
N PRO A 76 -2.30 14.74 -16.81
CA PRO A 76 -3.12 13.68 -17.40
C PRO A 76 -3.32 12.47 -16.46
N LEU A 77 -2.29 12.01 -15.74
CA LEU A 77 -2.45 10.91 -14.79
C LEU A 77 -3.36 11.28 -13.62
N LEU A 78 -3.25 12.51 -13.12
CA LEU A 78 -4.14 13.00 -12.08
C LEU A 78 -5.60 13.03 -12.56
N GLY A 79 -5.84 13.57 -13.77
CA GLY A 79 -7.17 13.60 -14.39
C GLY A 79 -7.75 12.19 -14.61
N VAL A 80 -6.95 11.26 -15.14
CA VAL A 80 -7.34 9.85 -15.29
C VAL A 80 -7.66 9.22 -13.94
N SER A 81 -6.86 9.49 -12.90
CA SER A 81 -7.10 8.95 -11.56
C SER A 81 -8.41 9.45 -10.96
N PHE A 82 -8.71 10.75 -11.06
CA PHE A 82 -9.99 11.30 -10.64
C PHE A 82 -11.16 10.69 -11.42
N LEU A 83 -11.02 10.56 -12.74
CA LEU A 83 -12.04 9.95 -13.61
C LEU A 83 -12.30 8.50 -13.21
N LEU A 84 -11.26 7.69 -13.00
CA LEU A 84 -11.40 6.29 -12.61
C LEU A 84 -11.98 6.13 -11.21
N LEU A 85 -11.61 7.00 -10.26
CA LEU A 85 -12.20 7.01 -8.91
C LEU A 85 -13.69 7.37 -8.94
N LEU A 86 -14.14 8.22 -9.87
CA LEU A 86 -15.54 8.53 -10.08
C LEU A 86 -16.27 7.39 -10.80
N LEU A 87 -15.71 6.87 -11.90
CA LEU A 87 -16.33 5.83 -12.73
C LEU A 87 -16.60 4.55 -11.95
N VAL A 88 -15.72 4.18 -11.01
CA VAL A 88 -15.92 2.96 -10.21
C VAL A 88 -17.13 3.03 -9.29
N LEU A 89 -17.64 4.24 -8.98
CA LEU A 89 -18.87 4.43 -8.20
C LEU A 89 -20.14 4.19 -9.04
N VAL A 90 -20.02 4.32 -10.36
CA VAL A 90 -21.16 4.27 -11.29
C VAL A 90 -21.36 2.86 -11.82
N PRO A 91 -22.56 2.25 -11.64
CA PRO A 91 -22.92 1.02 -12.36
C PRO A 91 -23.04 1.30 -13.88
N PRO A 92 -22.61 0.41 -14.76
CA PRO A 92 -22.11 -0.94 -14.56
C PRO A 92 -20.59 -1.04 -14.45
N PHE A 93 -19.85 0.08 -14.42
CA PHE A 93 -18.39 0.06 -14.48
C PHE A 93 -17.74 -0.53 -13.22
N GLY A 94 -18.18 -0.10 -12.02
CA GLY A 94 -17.69 -0.64 -10.75
C GLY A 94 -18.47 -1.87 -10.31
N GLN A 95 -17.76 -2.98 -10.06
CA GLN A 95 -18.36 -4.16 -9.47
C GLN A 95 -18.51 -4.03 -7.96
N GLU A 96 -19.67 -4.47 -7.47
CA GLU A 96 -19.94 -4.56 -6.04
C GLU A 96 -19.37 -5.86 -5.48
N ILE A 97 -18.37 -5.74 -4.60
CA ILE A 97 -17.75 -6.84 -3.90
C ILE A 97 -17.86 -6.54 -2.41
N ASN A 98 -18.45 -7.44 -1.64
CA ASN A 98 -18.68 -7.28 -0.21
C ASN A 98 -19.37 -5.94 0.16
N GLY A 99 -20.41 -5.56 -0.63
CA GLY A 99 -21.17 -4.32 -0.40
C GLY A 99 -20.43 -3.02 -0.72
N THR A 100 -19.33 -3.08 -1.46
CA THR A 100 -18.52 -1.92 -1.84
C THR A 100 -18.11 -1.94 -3.31
N ARG A 101 -18.10 -0.76 -3.97
CA ARG A 101 -17.69 -0.59 -5.35
C ARG A 101 -16.33 0.07 -5.41
N ARG A 102 -15.27 -0.73 -5.49
CA ARG A 102 -13.86 -0.28 -5.48
C ARG A 102 -13.05 -0.84 -6.63
N TRP A 103 -13.62 -1.78 -7.40
CA TRP A 103 -12.90 -2.59 -8.36
C TRP A 103 -13.55 -2.51 -9.74
N PHE A 104 -12.74 -2.28 -10.75
CA PHE A 104 -13.07 -2.64 -12.12
C PHE A 104 -12.71 -4.11 -12.32
N ARG A 105 -13.58 -4.85 -12.98
CA ARG A 105 -13.31 -6.24 -13.32
C ARG A 105 -13.61 -6.48 -14.79
N ALA A 106 -12.61 -6.99 -15.51
CA ALA A 106 -12.72 -7.42 -16.89
C ALA A 106 -12.28 -8.90 -16.96
N GLY A 107 -13.25 -9.80 -16.91
CA GLY A 107 -12.96 -11.24 -16.85
C GLY A 107 -12.14 -11.63 -15.60
N PRO A 108 -10.96 -12.26 -15.78
CA PRO A 108 -10.12 -12.68 -14.66
C PRO A 108 -9.29 -11.55 -14.02
N VAL A 109 -9.23 -10.38 -14.68
CA VAL A 109 -8.41 -9.24 -14.25
C VAL A 109 -9.25 -8.28 -13.41
N SER A 110 -8.76 -7.90 -12.25
CA SER A 110 -9.35 -6.89 -11.38
C SER A 110 -8.35 -5.74 -11.16
N PHE A 111 -8.83 -4.51 -11.31
CA PHE A 111 -8.03 -3.30 -11.12
C PHE A 111 -8.69 -2.38 -10.11
N GLN A 112 -7.90 -1.89 -9.14
CA GLN A 112 -8.36 -0.94 -8.14
C GLN A 112 -7.83 0.47 -8.46
N PRO A 113 -8.70 1.44 -8.79
CA PRO A 113 -8.29 2.79 -9.21
C PRO A 113 -7.43 3.53 -8.19
N VAL A 114 -7.63 3.29 -6.90
CA VAL A 114 -6.89 3.96 -5.84
C VAL A 114 -5.39 3.66 -5.88
N GLU A 115 -4.99 2.52 -6.44
CA GLU A 115 -3.56 2.19 -6.61
C GLU A 115 -2.88 3.16 -7.57
N LEU A 116 -3.53 3.47 -8.70
CA LEU A 116 -3.08 4.49 -9.63
C LEU A 116 -3.18 5.90 -9.00
N ALA A 117 -4.22 6.17 -8.23
CA ALA A 117 -4.44 7.45 -7.56
C ALA A 117 -3.31 7.78 -6.58
N LYS A 118 -2.82 6.80 -5.80
CA LYS A 118 -1.66 6.98 -4.91
C LYS A 118 -0.41 7.41 -5.69
N PHE A 119 -0.12 6.72 -6.79
CA PHE A 119 1.03 7.04 -7.63
C PHE A 119 0.91 8.42 -8.28
N SER A 120 -0.25 8.74 -8.87
CA SER A 120 -0.49 10.04 -9.53
C SER A 120 -0.45 11.20 -8.53
N LEU A 121 -0.97 11.00 -7.31
CA LEU A 121 -0.86 11.97 -6.23
C LEU A 121 0.62 12.23 -5.87
N LEU A 122 1.44 11.18 -5.73
CA LEU A 122 2.86 11.35 -5.43
C LEU A 122 3.60 12.09 -6.54
N LEU A 123 3.29 11.82 -7.81
CA LEU A 123 3.83 12.59 -8.94
C LEU A 123 3.46 14.06 -8.86
N TYR A 124 2.18 14.35 -8.56
CA TYR A 124 1.70 15.72 -8.40
C TYR A 124 2.40 16.42 -7.24
N LEU A 125 2.47 15.78 -6.07
CA LEU A 125 3.13 16.33 -4.89
C LEU A 125 4.61 16.62 -5.19
N ALA A 126 5.34 15.68 -5.78
CA ALA A 126 6.75 15.87 -6.13
C ALA A 126 6.95 17.04 -7.11
N ALA A 127 6.13 17.14 -8.16
CA ALA A 127 6.20 18.24 -9.12
C ALA A 127 5.84 19.59 -8.49
N PHE A 128 4.81 19.63 -7.64
CA PHE A 128 4.39 20.85 -6.96
C PHE A 128 5.48 21.35 -6.00
N LEU A 129 6.03 20.45 -5.16
CA LEU A 129 7.08 20.77 -4.19
C LEU A 129 8.37 21.25 -4.88
N THR A 130 8.68 20.68 -6.05
CA THR A 130 9.84 21.11 -6.84
C THR A 130 9.68 22.52 -7.39
N ARG A 131 8.49 22.86 -7.88
CA ARG A 131 8.23 24.16 -8.54
C ARG A 131 7.88 25.28 -7.57
N ARG A 132 7.33 24.97 -6.41
CA ARG A 132 6.74 25.95 -5.48
C ARG A 132 7.21 25.81 -4.04
N ARG A 133 8.45 25.39 -3.83
CA ARG A 133 9.03 25.20 -2.49
C ARG A 133 8.94 26.46 -1.62
N GLU A 134 9.17 27.63 -2.21
CA GLU A 134 9.22 28.93 -1.49
C GLU A 134 7.87 29.33 -0.88
N VAL A 135 6.75 28.90 -1.47
CA VAL A 135 5.41 29.25 -0.97
C VAL A 135 4.83 28.24 0.02
N LEU A 136 5.53 27.15 0.34
CA LEU A 136 5.05 26.10 1.26
C LEU A 136 4.86 26.59 2.70
N GLU A 137 5.52 27.64 3.09
CA GLU A 137 5.31 28.28 4.38
C GLU A 137 3.95 28.99 4.48
N SER A 138 3.36 29.36 3.33
CA SER A 138 2.01 29.93 3.26
C SER A 138 0.97 28.82 3.21
N PHE A 139 -0.03 28.90 4.08
CA PHE A 139 -1.15 27.94 4.07
C PHE A 139 -1.93 27.99 2.74
N SER A 140 -2.31 29.19 2.28
CA SER A 140 -3.20 29.36 1.13
C SER A 140 -2.55 29.05 -0.21
N GLN A 141 -1.29 29.42 -0.41
CA GLN A 141 -0.59 29.25 -1.69
C GLN A 141 0.22 27.97 -1.77
N GLY A 142 0.68 27.45 -0.64
CA GLY A 142 1.49 26.24 -0.54
C GLY A 142 0.68 24.99 -0.18
N LEU A 143 0.11 24.98 1.01
CA LEU A 143 -0.46 23.76 1.57
C LEU A 143 -1.88 23.46 1.07
N LEU A 144 -2.72 24.50 0.93
CA LEU A 144 -4.12 24.37 0.50
C LEU A 144 -4.28 23.67 -0.88
N PRO A 145 -3.51 23.99 -1.93
CA PRO A 145 -3.61 23.27 -3.21
C PRO A 145 -3.31 21.78 -3.09
N LEU A 146 -2.33 21.39 -2.26
CA LEU A 146 -2.00 19.98 -2.01
C LEU A 146 -3.17 19.29 -1.30
N LEU A 147 -3.75 19.95 -0.29
CA LEU A 147 -4.89 19.41 0.46
C LEU A 147 -6.16 19.31 -0.38
N LEU A 148 -6.41 20.23 -1.29
CA LEU A 148 -7.58 20.17 -2.19
C LEU A 148 -7.51 18.97 -3.12
N VAL A 149 -6.36 18.71 -3.73
CA VAL A 149 -6.16 17.53 -4.60
C VAL A 149 -6.24 16.24 -3.80
N ALA A 150 -5.49 16.13 -2.71
CA ALA A 150 -5.50 14.95 -1.86
C ALA A 150 -6.87 14.73 -1.19
N GLY A 151 -7.51 15.80 -0.72
CA GLY A 151 -8.84 15.76 -0.12
C GLY A 151 -9.92 15.34 -1.10
N GLY A 152 -9.85 15.81 -2.35
CA GLY A 152 -10.73 15.36 -3.43
C GLY A 152 -10.60 13.87 -3.72
N MET A 153 -9.35 13.36 -3.86
CA MET A 153 -9.11 11.92 -4.05
C MET A 153 -9.53 11.10 -2.82
N ALA A 154 -9.17 11.56 -1.62
CA ALA A 154 -9.55 10.89 -0.38
C ALA A 154 -11.08 10.88 -0.20
N GLY A 155 -11.76 11.98 -0.53
CA GLY A 155 -13.22 12.07 -0.51
C GLY A 155 -13.88 11.07 -1.43
N LEU A 156 -13.42 10.95 -2.69
CA LEU A 156 -13.91 9.94 -3.63
C LEU A 156 -13.65 8.51 -3.12
N THR A 157 -12.48 8.27 -2.53
CA THR A 157 -12.13 6.98 -1.93
C THR A 157 -13.02 6.67 -0.71
N MET A 158 -13.39 7.70 0.07
CA MET A 158 -14.34 7.56 1.19
C MET A 158 -15.76 7.21 0.72
N LEU A 159 -16.20 7.71 -0.44
CA LEU A 159 -17.47 7.34 -1.08
C LEU A 159 -17.48 5.87 -1.52
N GLN A 160 -16.31 5.27 -1.75
CA GLN A 160 -16.11 3.83 -2.03
C GLN A 160 -16.03 2.99 -0.74
N PRO A 161 -16.51 3.41 0.40
CA PRO A 161 -16.23 3.04 1.80
C PRO A 161 -14.79 2.57 2.12
N ASP A 162 -13.77 3.15 1.48
CA ASP A 162 -12.37 2.79 1.67
C ASP A 162 -11.59 3.82 2.52
N LEU A 163 -11.84 3.80 3.81
CA LEU A 163 -11.17 4.69 4.77
C LEU A 163 -9.63 4.44 4.84
N GLY A 164 -9.20 3.19 4.63
CA GLY A 164 -7.78 2.83 4.70
C GLY A 164 -6.95 3.57 3.65
N ASN A 165 -7.33 3.43 2.39
CA ASN A 165 -6.65 4.12 1.30
C ASN A 165 -6.83 5.64 1.34
N ALA A 166 -8.00 6.15 1.79
CA ALA A 166 -8.19 7.58 1.99
C ALA A 166 -7.19 8.15 3.02
N MET A 167 -6.95 7.44 4.13
CA MET A 167 -5.93 7.83 5.12
C MET A 167 -4.51 7.79 4.54
N VAL A 168 -4.19 6.77 3.73
CA VAL A 168 -2.87 6.70 3.06
C VAL A 168 -2.65 7.94 2.18
N LEU A 169 -3.63 8.36 1.37
CA LEU A 169 -3.51 9.57 0.53
C LEU A 169 -3.24 10.83 1.37
N VAL A 170 -3.91 10.98 2.50
CA VAL A 170 -3.68 12.12 3.42
C VAL A 170 -2.30 12.03 4.07
N ILE A 171 -1.90 10.87 4.57
CA ILE A 171 -0.58 10.66 5.20
C ILE A 171 0.54 10.98 4.22
N LEU A 172 0.44 10.51 2.97
CA LEU A 172 1.44 10.79 1.92
C LEU A 172 1.56 12.29 1.64
N THR A 173 0.42 12.99 1.58
CA THR A 173 0.39 14.44 1.36
C THR A 173 1.04 15.20 2.49
N LEU A 174 0.69 14.88 3.74
CA LEU A 174 1.26 15.54 4.91
C LEU A 174 2.76 15.23 5.06
N ALA A 175 3.17 13.98 4.84
CA ALA A 175 4.58 13.60 4.92
C ALA A 175 5.43 14.34 3.88
N LEU A 176 4.98 14.41 2.62
CA LEU A 176 5.72 15.14 1.58
C LEU A 176 5.65 16.65 1.78
N ALA A 177 4.53 17.21 2.24
CA ALA A 177 4.45 18.62 2.60
C ALA A 177 5.45 18.98 3.71
N TYR A 178 5.58 18.12 4.73
CA TYR A 178 6.58 18.28 5.78
C TYR A 178 8.01 18.27 5.23
N LEU A 179 8.34 17.28 4.41
CA LEU A 179 9.66 17.19 3.76
C LEU A 179 9.93 18.38 2.82
N GLY A 180 8.89 18.96 2.24
CA GLY A 180 8.95 20.16 1.42
C GLY A 180 9.19 21.46 2.20
N GLY A 181 9.02 21.44 3.53
CA GLY A 181 9.22 22.60 4.40
C GLY A 181 7.93 23.31 4.84
N ALA A 182 6.77 22.63 4.79
CA ALA A 182 5.54 23.17 5.34
C ALA A 182 5.66 23.42 6.85
N ARG A 183 5.08 24.49 7.36
CA ARG A 183 5.13 24.83 8.78
C ARG A 183 4.43 23.76 9.63
N VAL A 184 5.12 23.27 10.65
CA VAL A 184 4.59 22.27 11.60
C VAL A 184 3.29 22.72 12.25
N SER A 185 3.16 24.03 12.52
CA SER A 185 1.92 24.62 13.08
C SER A 185 0.70 24.42 12.17
N HIS A 186 0.87 24.58 10.84
CA HIS A 186 -0.20 24.31 9.88
C HIS A 186 -0.55 22.83 9.83
N MET A 187 0.44 21.98 9.90
CA MET A 187 0.23 20.51 9.94
C MET A 187 -0.50 20.09 11.22
N GLY A 188 -0.11 20.66 12.36
CA GLY A 188 -0.81 20.44 13.62
C GLY A 188 -2.28 20.88 13.58
N LEU A 189 -2.56 22.04 12.95
CA LEU A 189 -3.92 22.51 12.74
C LEU A 189 -4.73 21.57 11.84
N ILE A 190 -4.13 21.07 10.75
CA ILE A 190 -4.79 20.10 9.86
C ILE A 190 -5.07 18.80 10.58
N ALA A 191 -4.10 18.28 11.35
CA ALA A 191 -4.28 17.07 12.15
C ALA A 191 -5.42 17.27 13.18
N ALA A 192 -5.44 18.40 13.88
CA ALA A 192 -6.49 18.75 14.82
C ALA A 192 -7.87 18.87 14.15
N ALA A 193 -7.95 19.43 12.94
CA ALA A 193 -9.20 19.49 12.17
C ALA A 193 -9.60 18.13 11.58
N ALA A 194 -8.65 17.28 11.23
CA ALA A 194 -8.91 15.96 10.67
C ALA A 194 -9.44 14.96 11.73
N LEU A 195 -9.05 15.09 13.01
CA LEU A 195 -9.49 14.21 14.08
C LEU A 195 -11.03 14.19 14.27
N PRO A 196 -11.75 15.33 14.40
CA PRO A 196 -13.20 15.31 14.50
C PRO A 196 -13.86 14.81 13.21
N LEU A 197 -13.32 15.15 12.03
CA LEU A 197 -13.83 14.62 10.76
C LEU A 197 -13.70 13.11 10.68
N LEU A 198 -12.58 12.56 11.14
CA LEU A 198 -12.35 11.12 11.23
C LEU A 198 -13.31 10.47 12.23
N ALA A 199 -13.50 11.09 13.41
CA ALA A 199 -14.45 10.61 14.42
C ALA A 199 -15.88 10.57 13.87
N ILE A 200 -16.32 11.62 13.17
CA ILE A 200 -17.62 11.69 12.50
C ILE A 200 -17.71 10.59 11.42
N ALA A 201 -16.67 10.45 10.57
CA ALA A 201 -16.64 9.44 9.52
C ALA A 201 -16.73 8.00 10.06
N ILE A 202 -16.19 7.75 11.26
CA ILE A 202 -16.29 6.47 11.95
C ILE A 202 -17.71 6.31 12.54
N ALA A 203 -18.22 7.32 13.22
CA ALA A 203 -19.53 7.26 13.89
C ALA A 203 -20.71 7.13 12.91
N MET A 204 -20.63 7.73 11.73
CA MET A 204 -21.67 7.68 10.70
C MET A 204 -21.93 6.27 10.12
N LYS A 205 -21.01 5.33 10.28
CA LYS A 205 -21.16 3.96 9.75
C LYS A 205 -21.01 2.92 10.85
N PRO A 206 -22.06 2.17 11.20
CA PRO A 206 -22.06 1.21 12.31
C PRO A 206 -20.94 0.15 12.21
N TYR A 207 -20.59 -0.29 10.99
CA TYR A 207 -19.51 -1.27 10.80
C TYR A 207 -18.13 -0.71 11.16
N ARG A 208 -17.89 0.60 10.95
CA ARG A 208 -16.62 1.24 11.32
C ARG A 208 -16.50 1.38 12.84
N LEU A 209 -17.60 1.78 13.47
CA LEU A 209 -17.66 1.88 14.93
C LEU A 209 -17.42 0.51 15.58
N ARG A 210 -18.07 -0.56 15.08
CA ARG A 210 -17.85 -1.93 15.55
C ARG A 210 -16.37 -2.35 15.43
N ARG A 211 -15.70 -2.01 14.33
CA ARG A 211 -14.25 -2.30 14.16
C ARG A 211 -13.37 -1.53 15.15
N MET A 212 -13.73 -0.30 15.50
CA MET A 212 -13.01 0.47 16.53
C MET A 212 -13.18 -0.12 17.92
N VAL A 213 -14.42 -0.50 18.28
CA VAL A 213 -14.69 -1.16 19.56
C VAL A 213 -13.97 -2.52 19.63
N ALA A 214 -14.03 -3.31 18.57
CA ALA A 214 -13.31 -4.59 18.48
C ALA A 214 -11.79 -4.44 18.55
N PHE A 215 -11.24 -3.35 18.03
CA PHE A 215 -9.82 -3.04 18.18
C PHE A 215 -9.44 -2.76 19.64
N MET A 216 -10.28 -2.04 20.39
CA MET A 216 -10.02 -1.74 21.80
C MET A 216 -10.13 -2.98 22.70
N ASN A 217 -11.11 -3.82 22.46
CA ASN A 217 -11.27 -5.10 23.13
C ASN A 217 -11.91 -6.15 22.20
N PRO A 218 -11.10 -6.94 21.49
CA PRO A 218 -11.63 -7.94 20.55
C PRO A 218 -12.38 -9.08 21.23
N TRP A 219 -12.13 -9.32 22.50
CA TRP A 219 -12.78 -10.38 23.28
C TRP A 219 -14.22 -10.07 23.67
N ASN A 220 -14.70 -8.84 23.51
CA ASN A 220 -16.10 -8.48 23.76
C ASN A 220 -17.06 -9.07 22.69
N ASP A 221 -16.55 -9.34 21.46
CA ASP A 221 -17.32 -9.94 20.38
C ASP A 221 -16.42 -10.92 19.59
N PRO A 222 -16.06 -12.07 20.20
CA PRO A 222 -15.05 -12.97 19.66
C PRO A 222 -15.50 -13.75 18.42
N GLN A 223 -16.81 -13.82 18.14
CA GLN A 223 -17.37 -14.48 16.94
C GLN A 223 -17.80 -13.48 15.86
N GLY A 224 -17.83 -12.19 16.16
CA GLY A 224 -18.21 -11.14 15.24
C GLY A 224 -17.05 -10.24 14.84
N SER A 225 -17.10 -8.97 15.25
CA SER A 225 -16.14 -7.95 14.82
C SER A 225 -14.70 -8.17 15.34
N GLY A 226 -14.53 -8.85 16.48
CA GLY A 226 -13.22 -9.21 17.05
C GLY A 226 -12.58 -10.46 16.46
N PHE A 227 -13.35 -11.26 15.72
CA PHE A 227 -12.93 -12.58 15.23
C PHE A 227 -11.61 -12.55 14.47
N GLN A 228 -11.46 -11.65 13.48
CA GLN A 228 -10.26 -11.56 12.66
C GLN A 228 -9.01 -11.23 13.48
N ILE A 229 -9.11 -10.31 14.46
CA ILE A 229 -7.99 -9.93 15.33
C ILE A 229 -7.59 -11.10 16.23
N ILE A 230 -8.57 -11.77 16.84
CA ILE A 230 -8.31 -12.92 17.71
C ILE A 230 -7.64 -14.05 16.93
N GLN A 231 -8.13 -14.40 15.76
CA GLN A 231 -7.52 -15.45 14.92
C GLN A 231 -6.11 -15.06 14.47
N SER A 232 -5.87 -13.77 14.20
CA SER A 232 -4.52 -13.27 13.91
C SER A 232 -3.58 -13.44 15.09
N PHE A 233 -4.01 -13.14 16.32
CA PHE A 233 -3.22 -13.36 17.53
C PHE A 233 -2.93 -14.85 17.76
N LEU A 234 -3.93 -15.71 17.57
CA LEU A 234 -3.77 -17.16 17.69
C LEU A 234 -2.78 -17.69 16.65
N ALA A 235 -2.82 -17.19 15.40
CA ALA A 235 -1.84 -17.52 14.37
C ALA A 235 -0.41 -17.17 14.84
N LEU A 236 -0.18 -15.90 15.20
CA LEU A 236 1.14 -15.44 15.63
C LEU A 236 1.64 -16.20 16.87
N ALA A 237 0.78 -16.42 17.87
CA ALA A 237 1.14 -17.11 19.09
C ALA A 237 1.48 -18.59 18.84
N SER A 238 0.75 -19.24 17.92
CA SER A 238 0.93 -20.66 17.63
C SER A 238 2.19 -21.01 16.83
N GLY A 239 2.78 -20.00 16.14
CA GLY A 239 4.00 -20.17 15.37
C GLY A 239 5.27 -20.35 16.21
N GLY A 240 5.29 -19.86 17.46
CA GLY A 240 6.48 -19.91 18.31
C GLY A 240 7.71 -19.28 17.67
N TRP A 241 8.90 -19.84 17.94
CA TRP A 241 10.16 -19.29 17.42
C TRP A 241 10.43 -19.64 15.95
N LEU A 242 10.21 -20.89 15.54
CA LEU A 242 10.60 -21.44 14.23
C LEU A 242 9.41 -21.76 13.31
N GLY A 243 8.19 -21.52 13.77
CA GLY A 243 6.98 -21.82 13.03
C GLY A 243 6.55 -23.29 13.12
N ARG A 244 5.39 -23.57 12.55
CA ARG A 244 4.84 -24.92 12.43
C ARG A 244 5.33 -25.66 11.19
N GLY A 245 5.97 -24.96 10.27
CA GLY A 245 6.36 -25.44 8.95
C GLY A 245 5.47 -24.85 7.84
N LEU A 246 6.06 -24.72 6.65
CA LEU A 246 5.34 -24.25 5.46
C LEU A 246 4.19 -25.21 5.13
N GLY A 247 3.00 -24.65 4.93
CA GLY A 247 1.81 -25.45 4.63
C GLY A 247 1.05 -25.98 5.86
N GLU A 248 1.56 -25.80 7.09
CA GLU A 248 1.00 -26.39 8.32
C GLU A 248 0.18 -25.41 9.16
N SER A 249 -0.14 -24.23 8.64
CA SER A 249 -1.03 -23.28 9.32
C SER A 249 -2.42 -23.88 9.52
N LYS A 250 -2.95 -23.79 10.73
CA LYS A 250 -4.33 -24.16 11.05
C LYS A 250 -5.30 -23.03 10.74
N GLN A 251 -4.84 -21.78 10.85
CA GLN A 251 -5.70 -20.61 10.65
C GLN A 251 -6.18 -20.45 9.21
N LYS A 252 -5.46 -20.97 8.22
CA LYS A 252 -5.90 -21.01 6.81
C LYS A 252 -7.05 -21.98 6.54
N LEU A 253 -7.36 -22.90 7.48
CA LEU A 253 -8.49 -23.83 7.41
C LEU A 253 -9.83 -23.12 7.74
N PHE A 254 -10.11 -22.00 7.06
CA PHE A 254 -11.30 -21.17 7.21
C PHE A 254 -11.48 -20.44 8.57
N TYR A 255 -10.51 -20.56 9.49
CA TYR A 255 -10.56 -19.81 10.74
C TYR A 255 -10.23 -18.33 10.57
N LEU A 256 -9.27 -17.97 9.71
CA LEU A 256 -8.88 -16.57 9.48
C LEU A 256 -9.43 -16.09 8.12
N PRO A 257 -10.46 -15.23 8.10
CA PRO A 257 -10.93 -14.59 6.87
C PRO A 257 -9.84 -13.73 6.22
N GLU A 258 -9.80 -13.72 4.89
CA GLU A 258 -8.82 -12.93 4.11
C GLU A 258 -7.35 -13.26 4.46
N ALA A 259 -7.07 -14.51 4.81
CA ALA A 259 -5.73 -14.98 5.20
C ALA A 259 -4.66 -14.76 4.12
N HIS A 260 -5.03 -14.82 2.83
CA HIS A 260 -4.12 -14.64 1.69
C HIS A 260 -4.01 -13.19 1.20
N THR A 261 -4.85 -12.28 1.72
CA THR A 261 -4.85 -10.84 1.38
C THR A 261 -4.33 -10.00 2.55
N ASP A 262 -5.23 -9.55 3.42
CA ASP A 262 -4.93 -8.53 4.45
C ASP A 262 -4.20 -9.11 5.67
N PHE A 263 -4.37 -10.40 5.95
CA PHE A 263 -3.80 -11.08 7.12
C PHE A 263 -2.70 -12.11 6.78
N ILE A 264 -2.08 -11.98 5.59
CA ILE A 264 -1.04 -12.93 5.16
C ILE A 264 0.15 -12.96 6.11
N PHE A 265 0.49 -11.84 6.76
CA PHE A 265 1.57 -11.77 7.74
C PHE A 265 1.28 -12.62 8.99
N ALA A 266 0.01 -12.82 9.38
CA ALA A 266 -0.35 -13.74 10.44
C ALA A 266 0.00 -15.20 10.07
N ILE A 267 -0.26 -15.57 8.80
CA ILE A 267 0.11 -16.92 8.29
C ILE A 267 1.64 -17.06 8.20
N VAL A 268 2.35 -16.00 7.78
CA VAL A 268 3.83 -15.97 7.83
C VAL A 268 4.32 -16.24 9.26
N GLY A 269 3.72 -15.57 10.26
CA GLY A 269 4.07 -15.78 11.66
C GLY A 269 3.73 -17.18 12.17
N GLU A 270 2.62 -17.79 11.74
CA GLU A 270 2.25 -19.16 12.12
C GLU A 270 3.16 -20.22 11.47
N GLU A 271 3.43 -20.09 10.15
CA GLU A 271 4.19 -21.09 9.40
C GLU A 271 5.70 -20.97 9.57
N LEU A 272 6.25 -19.74 9.61
CA LEU A 272 7.69 -19.49 9.71
C LEU A 272 8.13 -19.02 11.11
N GLY A 273 7.19 -18.84 12.01
CA GLY A 273 7.45 -18.41 13.39
C GLY A 273 7.93 -16.97 13.52
N LEU A 274 8.39 -16.63 14.72
CA LEU A 274 8.97 -15.33 15.01
C LEU A 274 10.19 -15.04 14.12
N ALA A 275 11.03 -16.04 13.85
CA ALA A 275 12.20 -15.89 12.99
C ALA A 275 11.81 -15.44 11.58
N GLY A 276 10.82 -16.10 10.96
CA GLY A 276 10.31 -15.70 9.63
C GLY A 276 9.67 -14.33 9.64
N ALA A 277 8.87 -14.01 10.66
CA ALA A 277 8.26 -12.70 10.83
C ALA A 277 9.31 -11.59 10.95
N VAL A 278 10.36 -11.79 11.75
CA VAL A 278 11.48 -10.83 11.91
C VAL A 278 12.24 -10.66 10.61
N ILE A 279 12.51 -11.74 9.85
CA ILE A 279 13.16 -11.66 8.53
C ILE A 279 12.33 -10.81 7.57
N VAL A 280 11.00 -11.02 7.51
CA VAL A 280 10.12 -10.21 6.65
C VAL A 280 10.15 -8.74 7.04
N VAL A 281 10.05 -8.43 8.34
CA VAL A 281 10.15 -7.05 8.84
C VAL A 281 11.51 -6.44 8.48
N ALA A 282 12.60 -7.19 8.67
CA ALA A 282 13.95 -6.73 8.32
C ALA A 282 14.10 -6.43 6.82
N LEU A 283 13.54 -7.26 5.94
CA LEU A 283 13.51 -7.01 4.49
C LEU A 283 12.80 -5.69 4.16
N PHE A 284 11.65 -5.39 4.79
CA PHE A 284 10.96 -4.12 4.61
C PHE A 284 11.73 -2.93 5.18
N VAL A 285 12.36 -3.07 6.35
CA VAL A 285 13.22 -2.02 6.93
C VAL A 285 14.38 -1.70 5.99
N LEU A 286 15.04 -2.72 5.45
CA LEU A 286 16.13 -2.55 4.48
C LEU A 286 15.63 -1.91 3.18
N LEU A 287 14.45 -2.29 2.69
CA LEU A 287 13.83 -1.69 1.51
C LEU A 287 13.57 -0.19 1.73
N VAL A 288 12.96 0.16 2.86
CA VAL A 288 12.69 1.56 3.21
C VAL A 288 13.99 2.34 3.36
N TRP A 289 14.97 1.79 4.05
CA TRP A 289 16.30 2.41 4.18
C TRP A 289 16.97 2.67 2.84
N ARG A 290 16.94 1.69 1.91
CA ARG A 290 17.48 1.87 0.54
C ARG A 290 16.71 2.94 -0.23
N GLY A 291 15.38 2.93 -0.17
CA GLY A 291 14.53 3.94 -0.81
C GLY A 291 14.78 5.35 -0.29
N LEU A 292 14.89 5.53 1.03
CA LEU A 292 15.26 6.82 1.65
C LEU A 292 16.64 7.28 1.17
N ARG A 293 17.63 6.38 1.14
CA ARG A 293 18.97 6.69 0.67
C ARG A 293 18.98 7.13 -0.81
N ILE A 294 18.16 6.49 -1.65
CA ILE A 294 17.99 6.89 -3.06
C ILE A 294 17.38 8.30 -3.14
N GLY A 295 16.33 8.58 -2.38
CA GLY A 295 15.69 9.89 -2.35
C GLY A 295 16.61 11.02 -1.89
N LEU A 296 17.40 10.77 -0.84
CA LEU A 296 18.37 11.75 -0.30
C LEU A 296 19.56 11.99 -1.22
N ARG A 297 19.87 11.06 -2.14
CA ARG A 297 20.97 11.14 -3.11
C ARG A 297 20.52 11.44 -4.52
N ALA A 298 19.24 11.67 -4.74
CA ALA A 298 18.72 12.01 -6.05
C ALA A 298 19.32 13.34 -6.56
N PRO A 299 19.66 13.45 -7.86
CA PRO A 299 20.37 14.60 -8.40
C PRO A 299 19.55 15.87 -8.53
N ASP A 300 18.22 15.74 -8.46
CA ASP A 300 17.28 16.85 -8.58
C ASP A 300 16.12 16.73 -7.58
N ALA A 301 15.47 17.86 -7.28
CA ALA A 301 14.40 17.93 -6.28
C ALA A 301 13.19 17.06 -6.65
N PHE A 302 12.83 16.97 -7.92
CA PHE A 302 11.71 16.14 -8.37
C PHE A 302 11.97 14.67 -8.09
N GLY A 303 13.16 14.17 -8.48
CA GLY A 303 13.59 12.80 -8.19
C GLY A 303 13.64 12.52 -6.69
N SER A 304 14.15 13.48 -5.90
CA SER A 304 14.21 13.36 -4.44
C SER A 304 12.79 13.21 -3.83
N TYR A 305 11.88 14.16 -4.09
CA TYR A 305 10.54 14.09 -3.54
C TYR A 305 9.76 12.86 -4.05
N LEU A 306 9.93 12.48 -5.31
CA LEU A 306 9.28 11.30 -5.87
C LEU A 306 9.78 10.03 -5.20
N ALA A 307 11.10 9.85 -5.06
CA ALA A 307 11.69 8.68 -4.41
C ALA A 307 11.30 8.57 -2.94
N LEU A 308 11.35 9.69 -2.20
CA LEU A 308 10.90 9.74 -0.81
C LEU A 308 9.42 9.41 -0.70
N GLY A 309 8.58 9.98 -1.57
CA GLY A 309 7.14 9.73 -1.59
C GLY A 309 6.80 8.26 -1.86
N LEU A 310 7.42 7.64 -2.87
CA LEU A 310 7.22 6.22 -3.20
C LEU A 310 7.68 5.32 -2.04
N THR A 311 8.79 5.66 -1.39
CA THR A 311 9.30 4.93 -0.22
C THR A 311 8.36 5.05 0.97
N ILE A 312 7.86 6.26 1.28
CA ILE A 312 6.90 6.50 2.35
C ILE A 312 5.58 5.77 2.06
N MET A 313 5.14 5.70 0.82
CA MET A 313 3.95 4.94 0.43
C MET A 313 4.10 3.46 0.78
N LEU A 314 5.19 2.83 0.35
CA LEU A 314 5.46 1.42 0.66
C LEU A 314 5.61 1.19 2.18
N ALA A 315 6.32 2.08 2.87
CA ALA A 315 6.49 2.03 4.32
C ALA A 315 5.15 2.15 5.05
N THR A 316 4.30 3.11 4.67
CA THR A 316 3.00 3.34 5.29
C THR A 316 2.08 2.13 5.11
N GLN A 317 2.01 1.56 3.91
CA GLN A 317 1.21 0.35 3.65
C GLN A 317 1.70 -0.84 4.47
N THR A 318 3.02 -1.04 4.54
CA THR A 318 3.64 -2.10 5.35
C THR A 318 3.32 -1.91 6.83
N LEU A 319 3.56 -0.71 7.39
CA LEU A 319 3.31 -0.40 8.80
C LEU A 319 1.84 -0.57 9.18
N VAL A 320 0.92 -0.13 8.31
CA VAL A 320 -0.52 -0.29 8.55
C VAL A 320 -0.91 -1.77 8.54
N ASN A 321 -0.44 -2.56 7.56
CA ASN A 321 -0.75 -4.00 7.52
C ASN A 321 -0.19 -4.73 8.74
N LEU A 322 1.10 -4.54 9.07
CA LEU A 322 1.72 -5.13 10.25
C LEU A 322 1.00 -4.68 11.54
N GLY A 323 0.65 -3.40 11.64
CA GLY A 323 -0.08 -2.87 12.79
C GLY A 323 -1.49 -3.46 12.95
N VAL A 324 -2.18 -3.74 11.85
CA VAL A 324 -3.49 -4.43 11.86
C VAL A 324 -3.34 -5.88 12.32
N VAL A 325 -2.39 -6.61 11.75
CA VAL A 325 -2.17 -8.03 12.05
C VAL A 325 -1.72 -8.25 13.49
N THR A 326 -0.91 -7.34 14.04
CA THR A 326 -0.45 -7.37 15.43
C THR A 326 -1.43 -6.72 16.42
N GLY A 327 -2.59 -6.24 15.96
CA GLY A 327 -3.57 -5.56 16.81
C GLY A 327 -3.14 -4.19 17.32
N ALA A 328 -2.10 -3.57 16.75
CA ALA A 328 -1.68 -2.21 17.08
C ALA A 328 -2.54 -1.14 16.36
N LEU A 329 -3.26 -1.54 15.30
CA LEU A 329 -4.17 -0.69 14.54
C LEU A 329 -5.51 -1.39 14.29
N PRO A 330 -6.61 -0.64 14.14
CA PRO A 330 -7.92 -1.22 13.84
C PRO A 330 -7.93 -1.92 12.47
N THR A 331 -8.69 -3.01 12.35
CA THR A 331 -8.77 -3.83 11.14
C THR A 331 -9.13 -3.02 9.90
N LYS A 332 -8.25 -3.06 8.90
CA LYS A 332 -8.43 -2.44 7.59
C LYS A 332 -7.83 -3.32 6.51
N GLY A 333 -8.51 -3.36 5.37
CA GLY A 333 -8.06 -4.10 4.20
C GLY A 333 -7.01 -3.33 3.41
N LEU A 334 -5.77 -3.38 3.85
CA LEU A 334 -4.61 -2.90 3.09
C LEU A 334 -3.64 -4.06 2.91
N PRO A 335 -3.39 -4.50 1.67
CA PRO A 335 -2.49 -5.61 1.43
C PRO A 335 -1.04 -5.24 1.80
N LEU A 336 -0.30 -6.22 2.29
CA LEU A 336 1.14 -6.09 2.53
C LEU A 336 1.86 -6.04 1.17
N PRO A 337 2.58 -4.94 0.84
CA PRO A 337 3.24 -4.80 -0.45
C PRO A 337 4.10 -6.01 -0.81
N PHE A 338 4.08 -6.41 -2.08
CA PHE A 338 4.83 -7.55 -2.65
C PHE A 338 4.41 -8.95 -2.16
N ILE A 339 3.88 -9.09 -0.95
CA ILE A 339 3.59 -10.40 -0.33
C ILE A 339 2.12 -10.78 -0.48
N SER A 340 1.19 -9.89 -0.13
CA SER A 340 -0.25 -10.18 -0.18
C SER A 340 -0.76 -10.43 -1.59
N PHE A 341 -1.81 -11.25 -1.69
CA PHE A 341 -2.57 -11.34 -2.92
C PHE A 341 -3.30 -10.02 -3.21
N GLY A 342 -2.94 -9.41 -4.32
CA GLY A 342 -3.53 -8.13 -4.73
C GLY A 342 -2.95 -7.65 -6.06
N GLY A 343 -3.56 -8.07 -7.18
CA GLY A 343 -2.97 -7.90 -8.52
C GLY A 343 -2.56 -6.47 -8.86
N SER A 344 -3.51 -5.50 -8.80
CA SER A 344 -3.21 -4.09 -9.09
C SER A 344 -2.27 -3.45 -8.08
N ALA A 345 -2.35 -3.85 -6.79
CA ALA A 345 -1.45 -3.36 -5.76
C ALA A 345 0.00 -3.83 -6.00
N LEU A 346 0.17 -5.12 -6.33
CA LEU A 346 1.48 -5.69 -6.69
C LEU A 346 2.05 -5.02 -7.94
N LEU A 347 1.23 -4.84 -8.99
CA LEU A 347 1.64 -4.17 -10.23
C LEU A 347 2.16 -2.75 -9.95
N MET A 348 1.40 -1.95 -9.19
CA MET A 348 1.77 -0.57 -8.88
C MET A 348 2.95 -0.47 -7.91
N ALA A 349 3.07 -1.39 -6.96
CA ALA A 349 4.24 -1.46 -6.07
C ALA A 349 5.52 -1.79 -6.85
N LEU A 350 5.47 -2.74 -7.78
CA LEU A 350 6.59 -3.11 -8.64
C LEU A 350 6.93 -1.99 -9.63
N PHE A 351 5.94 -1.35 -10.27
CA PHE A 351 6.17 -0.18 -11.12
C PHE A 351 6.84 0.96 -10.34
N SER A 352 6.34 1.27 -9.14
CA SER A 352 6.90 2.28 -8.23
C SER A 352 8.35 1.97 -7.87
N THR A 353 8.65 0.70 -7.62
CA THR A 353 10.04 0.25 -7.39
C THR A 353 10.91 0.41 -8.65
N GLY A 354 10.36 0.14 -9.83
CA GLY A 354 11.05 0.40 -11.11
C GLY A 354 11.45 1.86 -11.27
N VAL A 355 10.56 2.80 -10.89
CA VAL A 355 10.84 4.24 -10.87
C VAL A 355 11.93 4.57 -9.84
N LEU A 356 11.89 3.97 -8.63
CA LEU A 356 12.95 4.12 -7.63
C LEU A 356 14.32 3.65 -8.16
N LEU A 357 14.35 2.51 -8.84
CA LEU A 357 15.55 1.97 -9.48
C LEU A 357 16.05 2.90 -10.60
N ASN A 358 15.16 3.51 -11.38
CA ASN A 358 15.54 4.50 -12.38
C ASN A 358 16.17 5.74 -11.73
N ILE A 359 15.58 6.26 -10.65
CA ILE A 359 16.17 7.40 -9.92
C ILE A 359 17.55 7.02 -9.38
N SER A 360 17.73 5.80 -8.87
CA SER A 360 19.03 5.33 -8.35
C SER A 360 20.13 5.30 -9.40
N GLN A 361 19.79 5.06 -10.68
CA GLN A 361 20.75 5.11 -11.79
C GLN A 361 21.35 6.50 -12.04
N HIS A 362 20.71 7.54 -11.50
CA HIS A 362 21.14 8.92 -11.63
C HIS A 362 21.73 9.49 -10.32
N ALA A 363 21.54 8.79 -9.20
CA ALA A 363 21.88 9.25 -7.84
C ALA A 363 23.38 9.23 -7.50
N GLY A 364 24.26 8.80 -8.39
CA GLY A 364 25.70 8.73 -8.16
C GLY A 364 26.52 9.65 -9.06
N ALA A 365 25.88 10.56 -9.78
CA ALA A 365 26.53 11.48 -10.71
C ALA A 365 26.83 12.88 -10.09
N ALA A 366 26.64 13.00 -8.74
CA ALA A 366 26.96 14.22 -7.99
C ALA A 366 28.05 13.95 -6.95
#